data_3594e64e954441778509af6e7f4994ab
#
_entry.id   3594e64e954441778509af6e7f4994ab
#
_cell.length_a   1.000
_cell.length_b   1.000
_cell.length_c   1.000
_cell.angle_alpha   90.00
_cell.angle_beta   90.00
_cell.angle_gamma   90.00
#
_symmetry.space_group_name_H-M   'P 1'
#
loop_
_entity.id
_entity.type
_entity.pdbx_description
1 polymer ?
#
loop_
_entity_poly.entity_id
_entity_poly.type
_entity_poly.pdbx_seq_one_letter_code
_entity_poly.pdbx_strand_id
1 'polypeptide(L)'
;MTEFNITDLVVGDGKPAERGALITAHYTGYLADGTVFDSSHHRGQAFETVIGTGRVIKGWDLGVLGSQIGEKLLAKWGINVDLPACEPMRVGGKRRLIVPAFLGYGERAVGKILPNSDLVFEIELIDVKTRD
;
A
#
# COMPACT_ATOMS: atom_id res chain seq x y z
N MET A 1 -8.55 9.95 15.55
CA MET A 1 -7.40 9.73 14.68
C MET A 1 -7.54 8.39 13.99
N THR A 2 -7.34 8.37 12.69
CA THR A 2 -7.45 7.14 11.89
C THR A 2 -6.27 6.22 12.15
N GLU A 3 -6.53 4.96 12.40
CA GLU A 3 -5.48 3.96 12.54
C GLU A 3 -5.21 3.30 11.19
N PHE A 4 -3.97 2.88 10.99
CA PHE A 4 -3.61 2.09 9.82
C PHE A 4 -4.32 0.74 9.91
N ASN A 5 -5.04 0.38 8.87
CA ASN A 5 -5.83 -0.85 8.86
C ASN A 5 -5.59 -1.61 7.56
N ILE A 6 -5.54 -2.94 7.66
CA ILE A 6 -5.30 -3.84 6.53
C ILE A 6 -6.38 -4.90 6.55
N THR A 7 -7.10 -5.05 5.43
CA THR A 7 -8.14 -6.07 5.28
C THR A 7 -7.90 -6.83 3.98
N ASP A 8 -7.72 -8.14 4.07
CA ASP A 8 -7.67 -8.98 2.86
C ASP A 8 -9.06 -9.19 2.31
N LEU A 9 -9.29 -8.74 1.08
CA LEU A 9 -10.54 -8.97 0.36
C LEU A 9 -10.46 -10.31 -0.38
N VAL A 10 -9.30 -10.62 -0.93
CA VAL A 10 -8.98 -11.92 -1.53
C VAL A 10 -7.58 -12.27 -1.10
N VAL A 11 -7.37 -13.47 -0.58
CA VAL A 11 -6.03 -13.95 -0.25
C VAL A 11 -5.50 -14.67 -1.49
N GLY A 12 -4.41 -14.15 -2.06
CA GLY A 12 -3.78 -14.78 -3.21
C GLY A 12 -2.99 -16.03 -2.81
N ASP A 13 -2.73 -16.87 -3.78
CA ASP A 13 -1.97 -18.10 -3.57
C ASP A 13 -0.68 -18.14 -4.38
N GLY A 14 -0.36 -17.07 -5.08
CA GLY A 14 0.85 -16.98 -5.89
C GLY A 14 2.07 -16.53 -5.08
N LYS A 15 3.07 -16.02 -5.80
CA LYS A 15 4.33 -15.58 -5.23
C LYS A 15 4.12 -14.42 -4.25
N PRO A 16 4.73 -14.47 -3.05
CA PRO A 16 4.59 -13.36 -2.10
C PRO A 16 5.42 -12.15 -2.50
N ALA A 17 4.94 -10.97 -2.13
CA ALA A 17 5.71 -9.75 -2.27
C ALA A 17 6.93 -9.80 -1.35
N GLU A 18 8.07 -9.34 -1.84
CA GLU A 18 9.31 -9.26 -1.09
C GLU A 18 9.90 -7.85 -1.22
N ARG A 19 10.54 -7.39 -0.15
CA ARG A 19 11.20 -6.08 -0.17
C ARG A 19 12.24 -6.04 -1.29
N GLY A 20 12.17 -5.01 -2.13
CA GLY A 20 13.08 -4.84 -3.27
C GLY A 20 12.62 -5.51 -4.55
N ALA A 21 11.50 -6.24 -4.53
CA ALA A 21 10.94 -6.85 -5.72
C ALA A 21 10.21 -5.82 -6.57
N LEU A 22 10.20 -6.02 -7.88
CA LEU A 22 9.37 -5.26 -8.80
C LEU A 22 7.98 -5.87 -8.78
N ILE A 23 6.98 -5.10 -8.36
CA ILE A 23 5.59 -5.56 -8.35
C ILE A 23 4.80 -4.88 -9.45
N THR A 24 3.80 -5.59 -9.96
CA THR A 24 2.78 -5.06 -10.85
C THR A 24 1.45 -5.17 -10.13
N ALA A 25 0.71 -4.07 -10.07
CA ALA A 25 -0.55 -4.04 -9.33
C ALA A 25 -1.57 -3.13 -10.02
N HIS A 26 -2.84 -3.47 -9.87
CA HIS A 26 -3.93 -2.53 -10.09
C HIS A 26 -4.38 -1.99 -8.75
N TYR A 27 -4.78 -0.74 -8.73
CA TYR A 27 -5.28 -0.13 -7.50
C TYR A 27 -6.32 0.93 -7.78
N THR A 28 -7.13 1.19 -6.77
CA THR A 28 -8.02 2.36 -6.72
C THR A 28 -7.81 3.04 -5.38
N GLY A 29 -7.61 4.35 -5.42
CA GLY A 29 -7.46 5.17 -4.22
C GLY A 29 -8.69 6.03 -4.00
N TYR A 30 -9.14 6.08 -2.75
CA TYR A 30 -10.34 6.84 -2.34
C TYR A 30 -9.98 7.83 -1.25
N LEU A 31 -10.61 8.99 -1.30
CA LEU A 31 -10.63 9.92 -0.18
C LEU A 31 -11.55 9.37 0.93
N ALA A 32 -11.48 9.97 2.12
CA ALA A 32 -12.29 9.52 3.24
C ALA A 32 -13.81 9.57 2.96
N ASP A 33 -14.25 10.47 2.07
CA ASP A 33 -15.65 10.58 1.68
C ASP A 33 -16.06 9.57 0.58
N GLY A 34 -15.16 8.70 0.16
CA GLY A 34 -15.40 7.70 -0.88
C GLY A 34 -15.12 8.17 -2.30
N THR A 35 -14.71 9.42 -2.50
CA THR A 35 -14.36 9.93 -3.83
C THR A 35 -13.09 9.26 -4.34
N VAL A 36 -13.12 8.74 -5.56
CA VAL A 36 -11.92 8.18 -6.21
C VAL A 36 -10.99 9.32 -6.60
N PHE A 37 -9.73 9.29 -6.12
CA PHE A 37 -8.75 10.30 -6.52
C PHE A 37 -7.75 9.75 -7.54
N ASP A 38 -7.61 8.44 -7.65
CA ASP A 38 -6.70 7.81 -8.61
C ASP A 38 -7.09 6.35 -8.81
N SER A 39 -6.87 5.84 -10.03
CA SER A 39 -7.15 4.44 -10.34
C SER A 39 -6.33 4.01 -11.55
N SER A 40 -5.57 2.92 -11.41
CA SER A 40 -4.87 2.31 -12.52
C SER A 40 -5.82 1.76 -13.57
N HIS A 41 -7.02 1.32 -13.15
CA HIS A 41 -8.05 0.84 -14.07
C HIS A 41 -8.55 1.95 -15.00
N HIS A 42 -8.71 3.17 -14.47
CA HIS A 42 -9.15 4.32 -15.27
C HIS A 42 -8.09 4.72 -16.31
N ARG A 43 -6.81 4.50 -16.01
CA ARG A 43 -5.73 4.75 -16.96
C ARG A 43 -5.55 3.61 -17.98
N GLY A 44 -6.18 2.45 -17.72
CA GLY A 44 -6.04 1.27 -18.56
C GLY A 44 -4.65 0.65 -18.53
N GLN A 45 -3.88 0.91 -17.46
CA GLN A 45 -2.51 0.44 -17.35
C GLN A 45 -2.17 0.09 -15.90
N ALA A 46 -1.65 -1.13 -15.68
CA ALA A 46 -1.20 -1.55 -14.37
C ALA A 46 -0.01 -0.71 -13.91
N PHE A 47 0.09 -0.54 -12.60
CA PHE A 47 1.16 0.22 -11.97
C PHE A 47 2.31 -0.71 -11.58
N GLU A 48 3.54 -0.30 -11.88
CA GLU A 48 4.74 -1.05 -11.50
C GLU A 48 5.60 -0.21 -10.56
N THR A 49 6.15 -0.86 -9.54
CA THR A 49 7.07 -0.19 -8.60
C THR A 49 7.94 -1.22 -7.90
N VAL A 50 9.09 -0.77 -7.41
CA VAL A 50 9.96 -1.58 -6.54
C VAL A 50 9.49 -1.36 -5.10
N ILE A 51 8.87 -2.37 -4.53
CA ILE A 51 8.20 -2.26 -3.22
C ILE A 51 9.22 -2.26 -2.07
N GLY A 52 8.93 -1.49 -1.02
CA GLY A 52 9.77 -1.43 0.18
C GLY A 52 10.97 -0.51 0.07
N THR A 53 11.01 0.37 -0.93
CA THR A 53 12.17 1.23 -1.20
C THR A 53 11.83 2.72 -1.15
N GLY A 54 10.64 3.08 -0.66
CA GLY A 54 10.25 4.49 -0.53
C GLY A 54 9.78 5.14 -1.82
N ARG A 55 9.47 4.35 -2.84
CA ARG A 55 8.97 4.86 -4.13
C ARG A 55 7.47 5.10 -4.14
N VAL A 56 6.79 4.62 -3.12
CA VAL A 56 5.37 4.81 -2.90
C VAL A 56 5.18 5.32 -1.47
N ILE A 57 3.96 5.75 -1.13
CA ILE A 57 3.69 6.19 0.24
C ILE A 57 3.98 5.05 1.23
N LYS A 58 4.31 5.42 2.46
CA LYS A 58 4.69 4.46 3.49
C LYS A 58 3.62 3.40 3.73
N GLY A 59 2.35 3.80 3.71
CA GLY A 59 1.24 2.86 3.89
C GLY A 59 1.21 1.74 2.86
N TRP A 60 1.64 2.01 1.63
CA TRP A 60 1.76 0.97 0.59
C TRP A 60 2.87 -0.02 0.90
N ASP A 61 4.07 0.50 1.21
CA ASP A 61 5.20 -0.39 1.56
C ASP A 61 4.83 -1.30 2.73
N LEU A 62 4.20 -0.73 3.77
CA LEU A 62 3.77 -1.52 4.92
C LEU A 62 2.66 -2.51 4.57
N GLY A 63 1.66 -2.04 3.83
CA GLY A 63 0.46 -2.83 3.53
C GLY A 63 0.72 -3.99 2.57
N VAL A 64 1.60 -3.81 1.59
CA VAL A 64 1.92 -4.86 0.62
C VAL A 64 2.89 -5.88 1.20
N LEU A 65 3.88 -5.42 1.98
CA LEU A 65 4.92 -6.30 2.51
C LEU A 65 4.54 -7.04 3.77
N GLY A 66 3.51 -6.60 4.47
CA GLY A 66 3.05 -7.25 5.70
C GLY A 66 3.78 -6.77 6.95
N SER A 67 3.35 -7.26 8.12
CA SER A 67 3.79 -6.72 9.40
C SER A 67 5.23 -7.06 9.76
N GLN A 68 5.73 -8.24 9.39
CA GLN A 68 7.08 -8.64 9.75
C GLN A 68 8.12 -7.71 9.11
N ILE A 69 8.02 -7.46 7.81
CA ILE A 69 8.89 -6.52 7.11
C ILE A 69 8.52 -5.08 7.49
N GLY A 70 7.21 -4.81 7.66
CA GLY A 70 6.72 -3.49 8.02
C GLY A 70 7.32 -2.97 9.33
N GLU A 71 7.47 -3.83 10.33
CA GLU A 71 8.10 -3.44 11.60
C GLU A 71 9.55 -3.01 11.42
N LYS A 72 10.28 -3.68 10.52
CA LYS A 72 11.66 -3.29 10.19
C LYS A 72 11.69 -1.94 9.48
N LEU A 73 10.74 -1.68 8.58
CA LEU A 73 10.64 -0.39 7.88
C LEU A 73 10.30 0.73 8.86
N LEU A 74 9.35 0.51 9.76
CA LEU A 74 8.99 1.50 10.77
C LEU A 74 10.20 1.85 11.64
N ALA A 75 10.96 0.86 12.07
CA ALA A 75 12.18 1.09 12.84
C ALA A 75 13.18 1.93 12.06
N LYS A 76 13.38 1.62 10.78
CA LYS A 76 14.27 2.38 9.90
C LYS A 76 13.81 3.83 9.75
N TRP A 77 12.51 4.06 9.68
CA TRP A 77 11.95 5.40 9.51
C TRP A 77 11.85 6.17 10.82
N GLY A 78 12.08 5.52 11.95
CA GLY A 78 11.93 6.14 13.26
C GLY A 78 10.48 6.38 13.67
N ILE A 79 9.55 5.59 13.14
CA ILE A 79 8.12 5.70 13.41
C ILE A 79 7.73 4.61 14.40
N ASN A 80 7.09 5.01 15.51
CA ASN A 80 6.67 4.09 16.56
C ASN A 80 5.15 3.98 16.56
N VAL A 81 4.63 3.03 15.79
CA VAL A 81 3.20 2.70 15.76
C VAL A 81 3.06 1.18 15.68
N ASP A 82 1.93 0.67 16.15
CA ASP A 82 1.60 -0.74 16.03
C ASP A 82 1.05 -1.02 14.64
N LEU A 83 1.49 -2.14 14.05
CA LEU A 83 0.96 -2.60 12.78
C LEU A 83 -0.02 -3.75 13.00
N PRO A 84 -1.12 -3.79 12.24
CA PRO A 84 -1.95 -4.99 12.20
C PRO A 84 -1.12 -6.19 11.74
N ALA A 85 -1.24 -7.32 12.43
CA ALA A 85 -0.54 -8.53 12.03
C ALA A 85 -1.07 -9.01 10.69
N CYS A 86 -0.20 -9.14 9.70
CA CYS A 86 -0.59 -9.65 8.38
C CYS A 86 0.61 -10.19 7.63
N GLU A 87 0.33 -11.14 6.74
CA GLU A 87 1.33 -11.68 5.84
C GLU A 87 1.56 -10.74 4.65
N PRO A 88 2.67 -10.88 3.91
CA PRO A 88 2.82 -10.17 2.66
C PRO A 88 1.68 -10.52 1.70
N MET A 89 1.30 -9.58 0.84
CA MET A 89 0.38 -9.90 -0.26
C MET A 89 1.01 -10.95 -1.18
N ARG A 90 0.17 -11.78 -1.77
CA ARG A 90 0.58 -12.75 -2.79
C ARG A 90 -0.10 -12.42 -4.10
N VAL A 91 0.52 -12.79 -5.20
CA VAL A 91 -0.08 -12.66 -6.53
C VAL A 91 -1.46 -13.32 -6.54
N GLY A 92 -2.43 -12.61 -7.08
CA GLY A 92 -3.85 -13.00 -7.07
C GLY A 92 -4.62 -12.43 -5.89
N GLY A 93 -3.95 -11.82 -4.91
CA GLY A 93 -4.59 -11.23 -3.75
C GLY A 93 -5.10 -9.82 -4.00
N LYS A 94 -6.08 -9.43 -3.21
CA LYS A 94 -6.63 -8.08 -3.18
C LYS A 94 -6.76 -7.63 -1.73
N ARG A 95 -6.23 -6.45 -1.43
CA ARG A 95 -6.12 -5.97 -0.06
C ARG A 95 -6.58 -4.53 0.02
N ARG A 96 -7.39 -4.23 1.04
CA ARG A 96 -7.79 -2.85 1.35
C ARG A 96 -6.91 -2.30 2.45
N LEU A 97 -6.42 -1.08 2.24
CA LEU A 97 -5.63 -0.35 3.23
C LEU A 97 -6.37 0.93 3.61
N ILE A 98 -6.49 1.17 4.92
CA ILE A 98 -6.89 2.49 5.43
C ILE A 98 -5.61 3.13 5.92
N VAL A 99 -5.19 4.23 5.28
CA VAL A 99 -3.89 4.84 5.47
C VAL A 99 -4.06 6.19 6.14
N PRO A 100 -3.63 6.34 7.41
CA PRO A 100 -3.66 7.66 8.04
C PRO A 100 -2.69 8.61 7.33
N ALA A 101 -2.96 9.90 7.43
CA ALA A 101 -2.21 10.91 6.69
C ALA A 101 -0.70 10.79 6.87
N PHE A 102 -0.22 10.49 8.07
CA PHE A 102 1.23 10.43 8.33
C PHE A 102 1.93 9.26 7.62
N LEU A 103 1.18 8.27 7.15
CA LEU A 103 1.71 7.16 6.33
C LEU A 103 1.36 7.36 4.84
N GLY A 104 0.69 8.44 4.51
CA GLY A 104 0.36 8.85 3.15
C GLY A 104 1.14 10.10 2.76
N TYR A 105 0.42 11.14 2.36
CA TYR A 105 1.04 12.39 1.90
C TYR A 105 1.21 13.44 3.00
N GLY A 106 0.79 13.14 4.23
CA GLY A 106 0.97 14.04 5.37
C GLY A 106 0.30 15.38 5.17
N GLU A 107 1.05 16.45 5.38
CA GLU A 107 0.55 17.82 5.27
C GLU A 107 0.59 18.38 3.85
N ARG A 108 1.01 17.57 2.87
CA ARG A 108 1.10 18.01 1.47
C ARG A 108 -0.22 17.84 0.76
N ALA A 109 -0.57 18.81 -0.08
CA ALA A 109 -1.67 18.68 -1.02
C ALA A 109 -1.14 18.02 -2.30
N VAL A 110 -1.83 17.00 -2.81
CA VAL A 110 -1.45 16.29 -4.04
C VAL A 110 -2.71 16.07 -4.88
N GLY A 111 -2.84 16.77 -5.99
CA GLY A 111 -4.03 16.66 -6.83
C GLY A 111 -5.31 16.94 -6.02
N LYS A 112 -6.22 15.97 -6.00
CA LYS A 112 -7.47 16.05 -5.25
C LYS A 112 -7.28 15.81 -3.75
N ILE A 113 -6.09 15.39 -3.33
CA ILE A 113 -5.82 15.06 -1.93
C ILE A 113 -5.46 16.34 -1.19
N LEU A 114 -6.26 16.68 -0.18
CA LEU A 114 -6.00 17.84 0.68
C LEU A 114 -4.97 17.49 1.75
N PRO A 115 -4.33 18.50 2.37
CA PRO A 115 -3.42 18.23 3.49
C PRO A 115 -4.09 17.44 4.60
N ASN A 116 -3.35 16.57 5.24
CA ASN A 116 -3.81 15.75 6.36
C ASN A 116 -4.97 14.82 6.02
N SER A 117 -5.00 14.32 4.78
CA SER A 117 -6.04 13.40 4.33
C SER A 117 -5.72 11.96 4.68
N ASP A 118 -6.67 11.28 5.28
CA ASP A 118 -6.66 9.82 5.37
C ASP A 118 -7.12 9.25 4.03
N LEU A 119 -6.51 8.15 3.60
CA LEU A 119 -6.76 7.57 2.29
C LEU A 119 -7.16 6.11 2.43
N VAL A 120 -7.93 5.63 1.47
CA VAL A 120 -8.26 4.20 1.36
C VAL A 120 -7.77 3.71 0.00
N PHE A 121 -7.07 2.58 0.01
CA PHE A 121 -6.62 1.94 -1.22
C PHE A 121 -7.15 0.52 -1.29
N GLU A 122 -7.55 0.11 -2.48
CA GLU A 122 -7.76 -1.30 -2.79
C GLU A 122 -6.72 -1.69 -3.83
N ILE A 123 -5.86 -2.64 -3.46
CA ILE A 123 -4.70 -3.06 -4.26
C ILE A 123 -4.88 -4.51 -4.65
N GLU A 124 -4.74 -4.79 -5.94
CA GLU A 124 -4.72 -6.15 -6.49
C GLU A 124 -3.33 -6.44 -7.00
N LEU A 125 -2.67 -7.45 -6.44
CA LEU A 125 -1.30 -7.81 -6.83
C LEU A 125 -1.33 -8.76 -8.02
N ILE A 126 -0.74 -8.31 -9.13
CA ILE A 126 -0.78 -9.02 -10.41
C ILE A 126 0.49 -9.86 -10.63
N ASP A 127 1.66 -9.32 -10.27
CA ASP A 127 2.93 -10.01 -10.50
C ASP A 127 3.99 -9.53 -9.51
N VAL A 128 4.94 -10.41 -9.24
CA VAL A 128 6.10 -10.13 -8.38
C VAL A 128 7.35 -10.67 -9.09
N LYS A 129 8.30 -9.80 -9.37
CA LYS A 129 9.59 -10.20 -9.97
C LYS A 129 10.71 -9.90 -8.98
N THR A 130 11.36 -10.95 -8.52
CA THR A 130 12.51 -10.84 -7.62
C THR A 130 13.79 -10.92 -8.43
N ARG A 131 14.86 -10.40 -7.82
CA ARG A 131 16.20 -10.58 -8.36
C ARG A 131 16.72 -11.92 -7.90
N ASP A 132 16.94 -12.81 -8.78
CA ASP A 132 17.61 -14.05 -8.47
C ASP A 132 18.56 -14.45 -9.58
#